data_b10afcaea211d13a3ca143916895aa6f
#
_entry.id   b10afcaea211d13a3ca143916895aa6f
#
_cell.length_a   1.000
_cell.length_b   1.000
_cell.length_c   1.000
_cell.angle_alpha   90.00
_cell.angle_beta   90.00
_cell.angle_gamma   90.00
#
_symmetry.space_group_name_H-M   'P 1'
#
loop_
_entity.id
_entity.type
_entity.pdbx_description
1 polymer ?
#
loop_
_entity_poly.entity_id
_entity_poly.type
_entity_poly.pdbx_seq_one_letter_code
_entity_poly.pdbx_strand_id
1 'polypeptide(L)'
;MRWPGGLGILVGCWIALAAGCQPVTIKRIAGGPSARAARHSERLPELPPPPMDGANPRDPAALMARAEAKCRAALAAERKERELGAGYALGAVVDASEALIASGAELGGKADGTRADQARLILNEATRLALRLSSGRRIKLDREWRDDLAAQGIRVSVARGGALWDPDRFDEFRLADDFTVRGLDLQVRSEGLGVPLIAIRRFRFGDLEGREGEEKFLMPRQVYPASAVLRVVPPSAGSTGGLPEFRLELHDPILARGVDYGSRRLPMATDLSTPLVYHFSHIALPVLQEIGLLNPQWLEKLAGLYMLHPYEPGKIPVVLVHGLRSSPASWMRVINQLQGDPKLRDRYQFWLFLYPTGTPFPASAAKLRRSLDELREAVDPAHLDPAMDRSVLIGHSMGGLISKMLVLASGAEVWKLVSARPFEELRANPERKELLRDIFFFEPHPSIRRVIFIATPHRGSELGDQFIGRLADRLIRLPGSLRSTYRAILLQNGRDFFTPEVRSGLPSSIDELRRDNRLLMTLNSLPAGRGIVIHSIIGQKDPTLPIERGSDGVVPYVSSHLDGAASELVVPGDHGCQDTPETIRELKRILLLHLGRAGAPTSADGEGGNPKR
;
A
#
# COMPACT_ATOMS: atom_id res chain seq x y z
N MET A 1 -12.51 -22.76 17.71
CA MET A 1 -11.64 -22.50 18.87
C MET A 1 -11.66 -21.01 19.17
N ARG A 2 -12.24 -20.60 20.30
CA ARG A 2 -12.26 -19.21 20.76
C ARG A 2 -10.94 -18.91 21.46
N TRP A 3 -10.23 -17.89 21.00
CA TRP A 3 -9.03 -17.36 21.66
C TRP A 3 -9.43 -16.37 22.76
N PRO A 4 -8.81 -16.38 23.93
CA PRO A 4 -9.10 -15.41 24.99
C PRO A 4 -8.56 -14.03 24.58
N GLY A 5 -9.39 -13.03 24.66
CA GLY A 5 -9.06 -11.64 24.38
C GLY A 5 -8.20 -11.05 25.48
N GLY A 6 -6.89 -10.97 25.27
CA GLY A 6 -5.96 -10.38 26.25
C GLY A 6 -4.54 -10.09 25.75
N LEU A 7 -4.12 -10.63 24.61
CA LEU A 7 -2.72 -10.52 24.16
C LEU A 7 -2.45 -9.43 23.08
N GLY A 8 -3.42 -8.59 22.75
CA GLY A 8 -3.33 -7.64 21.62
C GLY A 8 -2.48 -6.37 21.85
N ILE A 9 -1.85 -6.17 23.02
CA ILE A 9 -1.26 -4.85 23.37
C ILE A 9 0.28 -4.84 23.42
N LEU A 10 0.96 -5.99 23.45
CA LEU A 10 2.41 -6.03 23.67
C LEU A 10 3.29 -6.40 22.47
N VAL A 11 2.74 -6.74 21.31
CA VAL A 11 3.54 -7.21 20.16
C VAL A 11 4.04 -6.06 19.25
N GLY A 12 3.55 -4.84 19.42
CA GLY A 12 3.93 -3.69 18.57
C GLY A 12 5.33 -3.11 18.81
N CYS A 13 6.09 -3.57 19.84
CA CYS A 13 7.29 -2.84 20.29
C CYS A 13 8.64 -3.42 19.84
N TRP A 14 8.72 -4.58 19.19
CA TRP A 14 10.02 -5.27 19.02
C TRP A 14 10.70 -5.13 17.65
N ILE A 15 10.05 -4.59 16.64
CA ILE A 15 10.61 -4.50 15.27
C ILE A 15 11.47 -3.23 15.05
N ALA A 16 11.31 -2.23 15.91
CA ALA A 16 11.97 -0.92 15.73
C ALA A 16 13.32 -0.78 16.44
N LEU A 17 13.76 -1.77 17.22
CA LEU A 17 14.98 -1.65 18.05
C LEU A 17 16.29 -1.86 17.28
N ALA A 18 16.26 -2.29 16.01
CA ALA A 18 17.47 -2.50 15.21
C ALA A 18 17.85 -1.30 14.30
N ALA A 19 16.99 -0.34 14.10
CA ALA A 19 17.15 0.67 13.05
C ALA A 19 16.93 2.11 13.53
N GLY A 20 17.19 2.51 14.72
CA GLY A 20 17.15 3.93 15.13
C GLY A 20 15.89 4.74 14.80
N CYS A 21 14.99 4.21 14.01
CA CYS A 21 13.73 4.82 13.62
C CYS A 21 12.64 4.59 14.65
N GLN A 22 11.93 5.64 15.03
CA GLN A 22 10.77 5.50 15.92
C GLN A 22 9.70 4.63 15.24
N PRO A 23 9.12 3.64 15.94
CA PRO A 23 8.09 2.77 15.37
C PRO A 23 6.87 3.60 14.96
N VAL A 24 6.36 3.37 13.75
CA VAL A 24 5.08 3.93 13.34
C VAL A 24 3.97 3.23 14.09
N THR A 25 3.19 3.99 14.83
CA THR A 25 2.09 3.45 15.64
C THR A 25 0.79 4.17 15.32
N ILE A 26 -0.29 3.40 15.36
CA ILE A 26 -1.64 3.95 15.33
C ILE A 26 -2.30 3.62 16.67
N LYS A 27 -2.75 4.64 17.35
CA LYS A 27 -3.51 4.48 18.58
C LYS A 27 -4.89 5.07 18.37
N ARG A 28 -5.87 4.33 18.83
CA ARG A 28 -7.20 4.88 18.95
C ARG A 28 -7.19 5.95 20.03
N ILE A 29 -7.81 7.09 19.76
CA ILE A 29 -7.91 8.17 20.75
C ILE A 29 -8.75 7.65 21.91
N ALA A 30 -8.09 7.47 23.08
CA ALA A 30 -8.76 7.15 24.32
C ALA A 30 -9.45 8.43 24.84
N GLY A 31 -10.68 8.33 25.24
CA GLY A 31 -11.47 9.43 25.80
C GLY A 31 -12.95 9.16 25.58
N GLY A 32 -13.75 9.40 26.62
CA GLY A 32 -15.19 9.36 26.51
C GLY A 32 -15.72 10.44 25.52
N PRO A 33 -17.01 10.41 25.22
CA PRO A 33 -17.63 11.37 24.29
C PRO A 33 -17.28 12.84 24.60
N SER A 34 -17.09 13.19 25.86
CA SER A 34 -16.80 14.55 26.34
C SER A 34 -15.44 15.12 25.93
N ALA A 35 -14.35 14.30 25.98
CA ALA A 35 -13.01 14.79 25.59
C ALA A 35 -12.85 14.94 24.08
N ARG A 36 -13.69 14.27 23.31
CA ARG A 36 -13.75 14.38 21.84
C ARG A 36 -14.67 15.53 21.40
N ALA A 37 -15.83 15.66 22.06
CA ALA A 37 -16.73 16.76 21.86
C ALA A 37 -16.03 18.12 22.08
N ALA A 38 -15.20 18.23 23.12
CA ALA A 38 -14.40 19.44 23.36
C ALA A 38 -13.45 19.75 22.19
N ARG A 39 -12.70 18.74 21.70
CA ARG A 39 -11.77 18.95 20.56
C ARG A 39 -12.46 19.25 19.22
N HIS A 40 -13.71 18.84 19.06
CA HIS A 40 -14.49 19.12 17.86
C HIS A 40 -15.29 20.42 17.97
N SER A 41 -15.72 20.78 19.18
CA SER A 41 -16.29 22.12 19.40
C SER A 41 -15.26 23.23 19.21
N GLU A 42 -13.98 22.97 19.49
CA GLU A 42 -12.86 23.87 19.18
C GLU A 42 -12.59 24.02 17.67
N ARG A 43 -13.07 23.10 16.84
CA ARG A 43 -12.95 23.19 15.37
C ARG A 43 -14.11 23.94 14.71
N LEU A 44 -15.21 24.13 15.41
CA LEU A 44 -16.30 24.95 14.90
C LEU A 44 -15.89 26.41 15.02
N PRO A 45 -15.96 27.19 13.92
CA PRO A 45 -15.63 28.61 13.98
C PRO A 45 -16.54 29.34 14.98
N GLU A 46 -16.00 30.29 15.73
CA GLU A 46 -16.83 31.22 16.47
C GLU A 46 -17.64 32.05 15.47
N LEU A 47 -18.93 31.78 15.42
CA LEU A 47 -19.83 32.52 14.56
C LEU A 47 -20.31 33.80 15.29
N PRO A 48 -20.52 34.90 14.58
CA PRO A 48 -21.18 36.05 15.13
C PRO A 48 -22.58 35.66 15.66
N PRO A 49 -23.10 36.37 16.66
CA PRO A 49 -24.43 36.07 17.18
C PRO A 49 -25.48 36.06 16.06
N PRO A 50 -26.52 35.22 16.16
CA PRO A 50 -27.54 35.13 15.13
C PRO A 50 -28.15 36.49 14.87
N PRO A 51 -28.47 36.84 13.62
CA PRO A 51 -29.11 38.09 13.29
C PRO A 51 -30.42 38.25 14.04
N MET A 52 -30.66 39.44 14.54
CA MET A 52 -31.90 39.79 15.24
C MET A 52 -33.14 39.65 14.34
N ASP A 53 -34.30 39.51 14.93
CA ASP A 53 -35.60 39.31 14.27
C ASP A 53 -35.78 40.15 12.99
N GLY A 54 -36.06 39.48 11.88
CA GLY A 54 -36.26 40.11 10.55
C GLY A 54 -35.28 39.68 9.47
N ALA A 55 -34.27 38.83 9.78
CA ALA A 55 -33.33 38.35 8.80
C ALA A 55 -33.96 37.34 7.81
N ASN A 56 -33.53 37.42 6.56
CA ASN A 56 -33.92 36.46 5.52
C ASN A 56 -33.56 35.02 6.00
N PRO A 57 -34.53 34.10 6.12
CA PRO A 57 -34.28 32.73 6.58
C PRO A 57 -33.31 31.93 5.70
N ARG A 58 -33.01 32.42 4.50
CA ARG A 58 -32.02 31.87 3.55
C ARG A 58 -30.68 32.61 3.56
N ASP A 59 -30.50 33.55 4.49
CA ASP A 59 -29.21 34.21 4.66
C ASP A 59 -28.14 33.21 5.08
N PRO A 60 -26.99 33.12 4.37
CA PRO A 60 -25.93 32.16 4.68
C PRO A 60 -25.45 32.19 6.13
N ALA A 61 -25.37 33.37 6.74
CA ALA A 61 -24.95 33.53 8.14
C ALA A 61 -25.99 32.93 9.10
N ALA A 62 -27.29 33.17 8.87
CA ALA A 62 -28.38 32.60 9.65
C ALA A 62 -28.44 31.07 9.50
N LEU A 63 -28.22 30.54 8.29
CA LEU A 63 -28.14 29.12 8.01
C LEU A 63 -26.97 28.47 8.78
N MET A 64 -25.79 29.08 8.73
CA MET A 64 -24.60 28.57 9.47
C MET A 64 -24.84 28.57 10.98
N ALA A 65 -25.41 29.63 11.54
CA ALA A 65 -25.72 29.72 12.98
C ALA A 65 -26.70 28.60 13.42
N ARG A 66 -27.74 28.34 12.62
CA ARG A 66 -28.67 27.21 12.88
C ARG A 66 -27.99 25.84 12.77
N ALA A 67 -27.16 25.66 11.76
CA ALA A 67 -26.42 24.42 11.58
C ALA A 67 -25.48 24.16 12.76
N GLU A 68 -24.76 25.15 13.22
CA GLU A 68 -23.89 25.07 14.40
C GLU A 68 -24.66 24.75 15.68
N ALA A 69 -25.79 25.42 15.92
CA ALA A 69 -26.63 25.15 17.07
C ALA A 69 -27.12 23.67 17.06
N LYS A 70 -27.52 23.18 15.90
CA LYS A 70 -27.91 21.74 15.73
C LYS A 70 -26.71 20.79 15.94
N CYS A 71 -25.50 21.11 15.49
CA CYS A 71 -24.30 20.32 15.79
C CYS A 71 -24.03 20.26 17.31
N ARG A 72 -24.15 21.38 18.01
CA ARG A 72 -24.02 21.41 19.48
C ARG A 72 -25.09 20.58 20.18
N ALA A 73 -26.35 20.64 19.70
CA ALA A 73 -27.42 19.80 20.21
C ALA A 73 -27.16 18.30 19.96
N ALA A 74 -26.67 17.94 18.77
CA ALA A 74 -26.27 16.58 18.45
C ALA A 74 -25.15 16.05 19.37
N LEU A 75 -24.13 16.86 19.65
CA LEU A 75 -23.06 16.52 20.60
C LEU A 75 -23.58 16.35 22.04
N ALA A 76 -24.54 17.16 22.46
CA ALA A 76 -25.15 17.04 23.77
C ALA A 76 -26.01 15.78 23.89
N ALA A 77 -26.76 15.42 22.83
CA ALA A 77 -27.59 14.23 22.76
C ALA A 77 -26.76 12.92 22.65
N GLU A 78 -25.51 12.96 22.14
CA GLU A 78 -24.62 11.78 22.00
C GLU A 78 -24.53 10.98 23.30
N ARG A 79 -24.70 11.61 24.43
CA ARG A 79 -24.57 10.98 25.75
C ARG A 79 -25.81 10.23 26.21
N LYS A 80 -26.99 10.61 25.76
CA LYS A 80 -28.26 10.11 26.30
C LYS A 80 -29.22 9.52 25.26
N GLU A 81 -29.29 10.14 24.08
CA GLU A 81 -30.31 9.84 23.06
C GLU A 81 -29.70 9.91 21.65
N ARG A 82 -29.08 8.82 21.22
CA ARG A 82 -28.37 8.76 19.92
C ARG A 82 -29.25 9.09 18.71
N GLU A 83 -30.50 8.60 18.71
CA GLU A 83 -31.43 8.82 17.61
C GLU A 83 -31.79 10.30 17.46
N LEU A 84 -32.09 10.97 18.57
CA LEU A 84 -32.34 12.42 18.58
C LEU A 84 -31.10 13.20 18.11
N GLY A 85 -29.91 12.79 18.56
CA GLY A 85 -28.64 13.35 18.12
C GLY A 85 -28.40 13.20 16.62
N ALA A 86 -28.72 12.04 16.04
CA ALA A 86 -28.63 11.81 14.60
C ALA A 86 -29.58 12.75 13.81
N GLY A 87 -30.81 12.93 14.29
CA GLY A 87 -31.77 13.87 13.72
C GLY A 87 -31.25 15.31 13.72
N TYR A 88 -30.69 15.79 14.84
CA TYR A 88 -30.05 17.12 14.91
C TYR A 88 -28.88 17.25 13.94
N ALA A 89 -28.01 16.23 13.85
CA ALA A 89 -26.88 16.25 12.95
C ALA A 89 -27.32 16.33 11.47
N LEU A 90 -28.33 15.55 11.07
CA LEU A 90 -28.87 15.61 9.71
C LEU A 90 -29.57 16.95 9.42
N GLY A 91 -30.28 17.52 10.41
CA GLY A 91 -30.81 18.87 10.29
C GLY A 91 -29.73 19.95 10.13
N ALA A 92 -28.56 19.76 10.76
CA ALA A 92 -27.39 20.62 10.55
C ALA A 92 -26.80 20.46 9.15
N VAL A 93 -26.80 19.24 8.57
CA VAL A 93 -26.39 19.00 7.18
C VAL A 93 -27.24 19.81 6.21
N VAL A 94 -28.56 19.87 6.42
CA VAL A 94 -29.48 20.66 5.57
C VAL A 94 -29.08 22.14 5.59
N ASP A 95 -29.04 22.76 6.77
CA ASP A 95 -28.73 24.18 6.89
C ASP A 95 -27.32 24.51 6.37
N ALA A 96 -26.31 23.67 6.68
CA ALA A 96 -24.94 23.91 6.20
C ALA A 96 -24.79 23.71 4.69
N SER A 97 -25.54 22.75 4.09
CA SER A 97 -25.60 22.56 2.65
C SER A 97 -26.17 23.79 1.93
N GLU A 98 -27.29 24.32 2.43
CA GLU A 98 -27.90 25.51 1.88
C GLU A 98 -26.97 26.73 2.03
N ALA A 99 -26.33 26.90 3.19
CA ALA A 99 -25.35 27.95 3.42
C ALA A 99 -24.18 27.90 2.45
N LEU A 100 -23.62 26.69 2.22
CA LEU A 100 -22.50 26.48 1.30
C LEU A 100 -22.90 26.80 -0.15
N ILE A 101 -24.09 26.40 -0.57
CA ILE A 101 -24.61 26.68 -1.91
C ILE A 101 -24.87 28.18 -2.08
N ALA A 102 -25.54 28.83 -1.10
CA ALA A 102 -25.86 30.25 -1.12
C ALA A 102 -24.60 31.13 -1.10
N SER A 103 -23.60 30.78 -0.27
CA SER A 103 -22.30 31.48 -0.26
C SER A 103 -21.54 31.40 -1.59
N GLY A 104 -21.90 30.47 -2.47
CA GLY A 104 -21.36 30.32 -3.84
C GLY A 104 -22.13 31.12 -4.89
N ALA A 105 -23.43 31.37 -4.67
CA ALA A 105 -24.32 32.04 -5.62
C ALA A 105 -24.22 33.59 -5.57
N GLU A 106 -23.81 34.16 -4.44
CA GLU A 106 -23.69 35.64 -4.28
C GLU A 106 -22.53 36.27 -5.06
N LEU A 107 -21.82 35.52 -5.91
CA LEU A 107 -20.53 35.92 -6.45
C LEU A 107 -20.51 36.05 -7.99
N GLY A 108 -21.20 37.06 -8.48
CA GLY A 108 -20.75 37.85 -9.63
C GLY A 108 -19.57 38.81 -9.31
N GLY A 109 -19.02 38.75 -8.12
CA GLY A 109 -17.90 39.53 -7.63
C GLY A 109 -17.17 38.79 -6.52
N LYS A 110 -15.88 38.96 -6.37
CA LYS A 110 -14.92 38.29 -5.47
C LYS A 110 -15.55 37.50 -4.32
N ALA A 111 -15.47 36.15 -4.40
CA ALA A 111 -15.98 35.24 -3.39
C ALA A 111 -15.49 35.62 -1.98
N ASP A 112 -16.40 35.79 -1.02
CA ASP A 112 -16.04 35.77 0.39
C ASP A 112 -15.67 34.32 0.75
N GLY A 113 -14.40 33.96 0.46
CA GLY A 113 -13.85 32.63 0.70
C GLY A 113 -14.07 32.18 2.15
N THR A 114 -14.13 33.12 3.08
CA THR A 114 -14.28 32.87 4.51
C THR A 114 -15.62 32.23 4.86
N ARG A 115 -16.74 32.72 4.30
CA ARG A 115 -18.08 32.16 4.59
C ARG A 115 -18.29 30.77 4.00
N ALA A 116 -17.84 30.58 2.76
CA ALA A 116 -17.92 29.29 2.12
C ALA A 116 -17.06 28.21 2.86
N ASP A 117 -15.89 28.61 3.37
CA ASP A 117 -15.04 27.74 4.17
C ASP A 117 -15.65 27.41 5.53
N GLN A 118 -16.28 28.38 6.19
CA GLN A 118 -17.03 28.15 7.43
C GLN A 118 -18.21 27.18 7.20
N ALA A 119 -19.03 27.42 6.17
CA ALA A 119 -20.14 26.53 5.82
C ALA A 119 -19.65 25.10 5.52
N ARG A 120 -18.53 24.96 4.79
CA ARG A 120 -17.88 23.66 4.50
C ARG A 120 -17.44 22.96 5.79
N LEU A 121 -16.81 23.67 6.73
CA LEU A 121 -16.39 23.09 8.01
C LEU A 121 -17.58 22.59 8.83
N ILE A 122 -18.66 23.38 8.90
CA ILE A 122 -19.88 22.99 9.61
C ILE A 122 -20.54 21.77 8.93
N LEU A 123 -20.58 21.72 7.59
CA LEU A 123 -21.12 20.60 6.84
C LEU A 123 -20.32 19.31 7.08
N ASN A 124 -18.99 19.40 7.09
CA ASN A 124 -18.12 18.25 7.41
C ASN A 124 -18.38 17.74 8.84
N GLU A 125 -18.50 18.67 9.81
CA GLU A 125 -18.77 18.30 11.20
C GLU A 125 -20.15 17.67 11.37
N ALA A 126 -21.19 18.24 10.75
CA ALA A 126 -22.53 17.69 10.74
C ALA A 126 -22.58 16.28 10.11
N THR A 127 -21.90 16.09 8.97
CA THR A 127 -21.77 14.77 8.31
C THR A 127 -21.07 13.78 9.22
N ARG A 128 -20.00 14.17 9.88
CA ARG A 128 -19.26 13.32 10.83
C ARG A 128 -20.14 12.89 12.01
N LEU A 129 -20.89 13.82 12.58
CA LEU A 129 -21.82 13.54 13.67
C LEU A 129 -22.97 12.62 13.21
N ALA A 130 -23.55 12.88 12.04
CA ALA A 130 -24.61 12.03 11.48
C ALA A 130 -24.14 10.58 11.32
N LEU A 131 -22.95 10.35 10.73
CA LEU A 131 -22.36 9.02 10.59
C LEU A 131 -22.10 8.36 11.94
N ARG A 132 -21.56 9.10 12.90
CA ARG A 132 -21.23 8.57 14.23
C ARG A 132 -22.46 8.21 15.04
N LEU A 133 -23.47 9.05 15.02
CA LEU A 133 -24.66 8.89 15.85
C LEU A 133 -25.60 7.83 15.28
N SER A 134 -25.72 7.74 13.96
CA SER A 134 -26.55 6.72 13.32
C SER A 134 -25.97 5.29 13.37
N SER A 135 -24.64 5.15 13.31
CA SER A 135 -24.00 3.81 13.22
C SER A 135 -23.04 3.50 14.38
N GLY A 136 -22.77 4.45 15.24
CA GLY A 136 -21.78 4.30 16.32
C GLY A 136 -20.34 4.34 15.83
N ARG A 137 -19.46 3.56 16.48
CA ARG A 137 -18.01 3.61 16.24
C ARG A 137 -17.55 2.79 15.04
N ARG A 138 -18.36 1.81 14.65
CA ARG A 138 -18.17 0.98 13.44
C ARG A 138 -19.32 1.34 12.53
N ILE A 139 -19.02 2.19 11.57
CA ILE A 139 -20.01 2.67 10.64
C ILE A 139 -20.26 1.53 9.65
N LYS A 140 -21.44 0.93 9.72
CA LYS A 140 -21.92 -0.02 8.76
C LYS A 140 -22.91 0.71 7.87
N LEU A 141 -22.72 0.62 6.58
CA LEU A 141 -23.58 1.25 5.58
C LEU A 141 -24.44 0.19 4.88
N ASP A 142 -24.76 -0.88 5.61
CA ASP A 142 -25.54 -2.01 5.13
C ASP A 142 -27.05 -1.69 5.07
N ARG A 143 -27.81 -2.68 4.66
CA ARG A 143 -29.27 -2.56 4.57
C ARG A 143 -29.90 -2.30 5.94
N GLU A 144 -29.42 -2.98 6.98
CA GLU A 144 -29.94 -2.83 8.36
C GLU A 144 -29.85 -1.36 8.82
N TRP A 145 -28.69 -0.73 8.62
CA TRP A 145 -28.50 0.69 8.92
C TRP A 145 -29.48 1.61 8.16
N ARG A 146 -29.73 1.32 6.86
CA ARG A 146 -30.67 2.10 6.06
C ARG A 146 -32.11 1.91 6.54
N ASP A 147 -32.47 0.68 6.88
CA ASP A 147 -33.81 0.35 7.39
C ASP A 147 -34.05 1.00 8.76
N ASP A 148 -33.07 1.02 9.66
CA ASP A 148 -33.15 1.70 10.97
C ASP A 148 -33.36 3.22 10.81
N LEU A 149 -32.70 3.87 9.88
CA LEU A 149 -32.91 5.28 9.57
C LEU A 149 -34.31 5.52 8.95
N ALA A 150 -34.75 4.63 8.06
CA ALA A 150 -36.05 4.72 7.43
C ALA A 150 -37.17 4.59 8.47
N ALA A 151 -37.01 3.76 9.49
CA ALA A 151 -37.96 3.64 10.61
C ALA A 151 -38.07 4.94 11.42
N GLN A 152 -37.04 5.75 11.43
CA GLN A 152 -37.01 7.09 12.05
C GLN A 152 -37.49 8.20 11.08
N GLY A 153 -38.00 7.84 9.90
CA GLY A 153 -38.47 8.78 8.89
C GLY A 153 -37.34 9.43 8.07
N ILE A 154 -36.11 8.93 8.14
CA ILE A 154 -34.93 9.45 7.44
C ILE A 154 -34.60 8.52 6.28
N ARG A 155 -34.59 9.04 5.04
CA ARG A 155 -34.16 8.27 3.87
C ARG A 155 -32.70 8.60 3.54
N VAL A 156 -31.85 7.57 3.50
CA VAL A 156 -30.44 7.69 3.09
C VAL A 156 -30.12 6.66 2.03
N SER A 157 -29.59 7.12 0.91
CA SER A 157 -28.99 6.27 -0.11
C SER A 157 -27.46 6.34 -0.02
N VAL A 158 -26.78 5.22 -0.31
CA VAL A 158 -25.32 5.17 -0.41
C VAL A 158 -24.94 5.10 -1.88
N ALA A 159 -24.05 5.98 -2.32
CA ALA A 159 -23.63 6.10 -3.70
C ALA A 159 -22.11 6.01 -3.82
N ARG A 160 -21.66 5.43 -4.94
CA ARG A 160 -20.26 5.38 -5.34
C ARG A 160 -19.87 6.70 -6.00
N GLY A 161 -19.03 7.48 -5.33
CA GLY A 161 -18.54 8.79 -5.81
C GLY A 161 -17.30 8.70 -6.71
N GLY A 162 -17.27 7.74 -7.67
CA GLY A 162 -16.12 7.55 -8.57
C GLY A 162 -15.00 6.64 -8.02
N ALA A 163 -15.20 5.97 -6.90
CA ALA A 163 -14.27 4.97 -6.39
C ALA A 163 -14.20 3.73 -7.30
N LEU A 164 -13.03 3.08 -7.42
CA LEU A 164 -12.87 1.81 -8.12
C LEU A 164 -13.51 0.64 -7.35
N TRP A 165 -13.65 0.78 -6.05
CA TRP A 165 -14.22 -0.22 -5.17
C TRP A 165 -15.71 0.04 -4.89
N ASP A 166 -16.45 -1.03 -4.63
CA ASP A 166 -17.88 -0.97 -4.28
C ASP A 166 -18.03 -0.83 -2.74
N PRO A 167 -18.77 0.18 -2.25
CA PRO A 167 -19.05 0.35 -0.83
C PRO A 167 -19.65 -0.87 -0.14
N ASP A 168 -20.51 -1.62 -0.82
CA ASP A 168 -21.20 -2.79 -0.27
C ASP A 168 -20.25 -3.98 0.00
N ARG A 169 -19.00 -3.93 -0.49
CA ARG A 169 -17.96 -4.94 -0.24
C ARG A 169 -17.26 -4.78 1.11
N PHE A 170 -17.46 -3.66 1.82
CA PHE A 170 -16.77 -3.36 3.07
C PHE A 170 -17.63 -3.71 4.28
N ASP A 171 -17.02 -4.38 5.25
CA ASP A 171 -17.70 -4.78 6.50
C ASP A 171 -17.96 -3.60 7.44
N GLU A 172 -17.10 -2.58 7.38
CA GLU A 172 -17.21 -1.39 8.23
C GLU A 172 -16.39 -0.21 7.68
N PHE A 173 -16.83 0.99 8.06
CA PHE A 173 -16.07 2.22 7.90
C PHE A 173 -15.76 2.80 9.28
N ARG A 174 -14.65 3.53 9.39
CA ARG A 174 -14.27 4.23 10.61
C ARG A 174 -13.84 5.64 10.30
N LEU A 175 -14.15 6.57 11.19
CA LEU A 175 -13.63 7.93 11.08
C LEU A 175 -12.10 7.90 11.22
N ALA A 176 -11.38 8.48 10.27
CA ALA A 176 -9.92 8.58 10.34
C ALA A 176 -9.47 9.38 11.57
N ASP A 177 -10.25 10.40 11.95
CA ASP A 177 -10.01 11.24 13.13
C ASP A 177 -10.17 10.50 14.47
N ASP A 178 -10.70 9.28 14.49
CA ASP A 178 -10.73 8.44 15.70
C ASP A 178 -9.35 7.88 16.07
N PHE A 179 -8.35 8.11 15.22
CA PHE A 179 -7.01 7.56 15.37
C PHE A 179 -5.95 8.65 15.38
N THR A 180 -4.90 8.41 16.17
CA THR A 180 -3.67 9.19 16.14
C THR A 180 -2.56 8.33 15.57
N VAL A 181 -1.94 8.79 14.50
CA VAL A 181 -0.74 8.19 13.89
C VAL A 181 0.49 8.92 14.42
N ARG A 182 1.50 8.17 14.86
CA ARG A 182 2.80 8.68 15.31
C ARG A 182 3.92 7.95 14.60
N GLY A 183 5.08 8.59 14.49
CA GLY A 183 6.27 8.00 13.90
C GLY A 183 6.33 8.10 12.36
N LEU A 184 5.43 8.85 11.72
CA LEU A 184 5.56 9.27 10.33
C LEU A 184 6.10 10.70 10.27
N ASP A 185 7.08 10.95 9.39
CA ASP A 185 7.63 12.30 9.15
C ASP A 185 6.64 13.18 8.39
N LEU A 186 5.75 12.57 7.61
CA LEU A 186 4.71 13.23 6.84
C LEU A 186 3.37 12.56 7.10
N GLN A 187 2.36 13.36 7.45
CA GLN A 187 0.96 12.94 7.41
C GLN A 187 0.32 13.50 6.14
N VAL A 188 -0.05 12.61 5.24
CA VAL A 188 -0.65 12.97 3.95
C VAL A 188 -2.14 13.21 4.16
N ARG A 189 -2.46 14.46 4.47
CA ARG A 189 -3.83 14.94 4.70
C ARG A 189 -4.07 16.22 3.90
N SER A 190 -5.28 16.42 3.43
CA SER A 190 -5.71 17.69 2.87
C SER A 190 -7.07 18.10 3.42
N GLU A 191 -7.23 19.39 3.62
CA GLU A 191 -8.52 19.98 3.93
C GLU A 191 -9.38 20.08 2.68
N GLY A 192 -10.70 20.03 2.86
CA GLY A 192 -11.65 20.08 1.77
C GLY A 192 -13.06 19.72 2.23
N LEU A 193 -13.93 19.45 1.29
CA LEU A 193 -15.27 18.94 1.55
C LEU A 193 -15.24 17.43 1.78
N GLY A 194 -15.96 16.97 2.79
CA GLY A 194 -16.12 15.57 3.14
C GLY A 194 -15.46 15.19 4.45
N VAL A 195 -15.69 13.95 4.86
CA VAL A 195 -15.19 13.36 6.11
C VAL A 195 -14.28 12.17 5.77
N PRO A 196 -12.99 12.24 6.10
CA PRO A 196 -12.07 11.12 5.86
C PRO A 196 -12.45 9.89 6.67
N LEU A 197 -12.55 8.75 5.98
CA LEU A 197 -12.88 7.46 6.52
C LEU A 197 -11.80 6.41 6.19
N ILE A 198 -11.79 5.35 6.98
CA ILE A 198 -11.08 4.11 6.72
C ILE A 198 -12.13 3.08 6.31
N ALA A 199 -12.14 2.66 5.05
CA ALA A 199 -12.95 1.55 4.55
C ALA A 199 -12.26 0.23 4.85
N ILE A 200 -12.94 -0.71 5.50
CA ILE A 200 -12.34 -1.96 6.01
C ILE A 200 -13.15 -3.16 5.54
N ARG A 201 -12.53 -4.01 4.73
CA ARG A 201 -12.98 -5.37 4.46
C ARG A 201 -12.11 -6.34 5.28
N ARG A 202 -12.73 -7.13 6.13
CA ARG A 202 -12.04 -8.05 7.02
C ARG A 202 -11.59 -9.29 6.26
N PHE A 203 -10.44 -9.81 6.65
CA PHE A 203 -9.98 -11.09 6.17
C PHE A 203 -10.75 -12.24 6.86
N ARG A 204 -11.24 -13.18 6.05
CA ARG A 204 -11.79 -14.47 6.49
C ARG A 204 -10.99 -15.56 5.79
N PHE A 205 -10.63 -16.63 6.52
CA PHE A 205 -9.78 -17.68 5.94
C PHE A 205 -10.39 -18.36 4.71
N GLY A 206 -11.70 -18.50 4.66
CA GLY A 206 -12.41 -19.01 3.49
C GLY A 206 -12.35 -18.11 2.26
N ASP A 207 -11.99 -16.83 2.43
CA ASP A 207 -11.94 -15.86 1.33
C ASP A 207 -10.71 -16.04 0.42
N LEU A 208 -9.74 -16.91 0.78
CA LEU A 208 -8.58 -17.20 -0.08
C LEU A 208 -8.89 -18.21 -1.18
N GLU A 209 -9.85 -19.09 -0.92
CA GLU A 209 -10.28 -20.12 -1.86
C GLU A 209 -11.35 -19.53 -2.80
N GLY A 210 -11.14 -19.66 -4.12
CA GLY A 210 -12.10 -19.17 -5.13
C GLY A 210 -11.94 -17.70 -5.52
N ARG A 211 -10.85 -17.01 -5.12
CA ARG A 211 -10.56 -15.66 -5.64
C ARG A 211 -10.03 -15.75 -7.07
N GLU A 212 -10.67 -15.05 -7.97
CA GLU A 212 -10.35 -15.02 -9.39
C GLU A 212 -10.11 -13.60 -9.90
N GLY A 213 -9.51 -13.48 -11.07
CA GLY A 213 -9.24 -12.20 -11.71
C GLY A 213 -8.44 -11.26 -10.81
N GLU A 214 -8.78 -9.99 -10.85
CA GLU A 214 -8.16 -8.93 -10.05
C GLU A 214 -8.20 -9.21 -8.53
N GLU A 215 -9.29 -9.82 -8.05
CA GLU A 215 -9.47 -10.05 -6.61
C GLU A 215 -8.38 -10.95 -6.01
N LYS A 216 -7.81 -11.87 -6.80
CA LYS A 216 -6.69 -12.71 -6.40
C LYS A 216 -5.47 -11.88 -5.96
N PHE A 217 -5.29 -10.71 -6.54
CA PHE A 217 -4.15 -9.82 -6.33
C PHE A 217 -4.42 -8.65 -5.38
N LEU A 218 -5.62 -8.55 -4.81
CA LEU A 218 -5.88 -7.61 -3.72
C LEU A 218 -5.44 -8.23 -2.40
N MET A 219 -4.96 -7.40 -1.45
CA MET A 219 -4.61 -7.89 -0.12
C MET A 219 -5.80 -8.64 0.50
N PRO A 220 -5.58 -9.75 1.21
CA PRO A 220 -6.67 -10.52 1.84
C PRO A 220 -7.54 -9.67 2.76
N ARG A 221 -6.92 -8.79 3.54
CA ARG A 221 -7.61 -7.72 4.25
C ARG A 221 -7.45 -6.44 3.45
N GLN A 222 -8.56 -5.85 3.02
CA GLN A 222 -8.54 -4.59 2.28
C GLN A 222 -8.83 -3.44 3.24
N VAL A 223 -7.98 -2.42 3.19
CA VAL A 223 -8.15 -1.18 3.95
C VAL A 223 -7.83 -0.03 3.02
N TYR A 224 -8.85 0.74 2.65
CA TYR A 224 -8.69 1.84 1.71
C TYR A 224 -9.06 3.18 2.35
N PRO A 225 -8.43 4.27 1.90
CA PRO A 225 -8.89 5.60 2.22
C PRO A 225 -10.23 5.85 1.53
N ALA A 226 -11.11 6.55 2.23
CA ALA A 226 -12.37 7.02 1.68
C ALA A 226 -12.67 8.42 2.20
N SER A 227 -13.48 9.17 1.46
CA SER A 227 -14.03 10.45 1.90
C SER A 227 -15.54 10.44 1.71
N ALA A 228 -16.27 10.66 2.79
CA ALA A 228 -17.73 10.67 2.78
C ALA A 228 -18.26 12.09 2.59
N VAL A 229 -19.12 12.27 1.62
CA VAL A 229 -19.86 13.52 1.37
C VAL A 229 -21.34 13.24 1.48
N LEU A 230 -22.02 13.93 2.38
CA LEU A 230 -23.46 13.78 2.57
C LEU A 230 -24.17 14.93 1.85
N ARG A 231 -25.05 14.55 0.91
CA ARG A 231 -25.84 15.51 0.14
C ARG A 231 -27.29 15.46 0.56
N VAL A 232 -27.93 16.60 0.52
CA VAL A 232 -29.39 16.73 0.60
C VAL A 232 -29.96 16.57 -0.82
N VAL A 233 -30.87 15.63 -1.01
CA VAL A 233 -31.58 15.45 -2.28
C VAL A 233 -32.87 16.23 -2.19
N PRO A 234 -33.12 17.20 -3.08
CA PRO A 234 -34.40 17.95 -3.08
C PRO A 234 -35.59 16.98 -3.27
N PRO A 235 -36.71 17.22 -2.62
CA PRO A 235 -37.94 16.45 -2.87
C PRO A 235 -38.31 16.50 -4.35
N SER A 236 -38.77 15.37 -4.91
CA SER A 236 -39.26 15.35 -6.29
C SER A 236 -40.37 16.36 -6.49
N ALA A 237 -40.38 17.05 -7.63
CA ALA A 237 -41.42 18.03 -7.96
C ALA A 237 -42.82 17.35 -7.85
N GLY A 238 -43.67 17.80 -6.93
CA GLY A 238 -44.99 17.23 -6.68
C GLY A 238 -45.16 16.51 -5.36
N SER A 239 -44.09 16.22 -4.59
CA SER A 239 -44.23 15.66 -3.23
C SER A 239 -44.41 16.79 -2.21
N THR A 240 -45.67 17.04 -1.83
CA THR A 240 -45.99 17.94 -0.72
C THR A 240 -45.68 17.26 0.61
N GLY A 241 -44.69 17.74 1.37
CA GLY A 241 -44.47 17.32 2.77
C GLY A 241 -43.54 16.15 3.02
N GLY A 242 -42.70 15.72 2.06
CA GLY A 242 -41.70 14.68 2.26
C GLY A 242 -40.51 15.19 3.08
N LEU A 243 -40.00 14.34 4.00
CA LEU A 243 -38.72 14.57 4.68
C LEU A 243 -37.57 14.62 3.64
N PRO A 244 -36.55 15.44 3.87
CA PRO A 244 -35.40 15.50 2.97
C PRO A 244 -34.76 14.10 2.84
N GLU A 245 -34.45 13.74 1.61
CA GLU A 245 -33.68 12.53 1.31
C GLU A 245 -32.19 12.88 1.29
N PHE A 246 -31.37 11.99 1.85
CA PHE A 246 -29.94 12.16 1.89
C PHE A 246 -29.26 11.15 0.97
N ARG A 247 -28.16 11.60 0.33
CA ARG A 247 -27.28 10.75 -0.44
C ARG A 247 -25.89 10.80 0.16
N LEU A 248 -25.41 9.70 0.71
CA LEU A 248 -24.05 9.53 1.17
C LEU A 248 -23.18 9.07 0.00
N GLU A 249 -22.31 9.93 -0.48
CA GLU A 249 -21.34 9.61 -1.52
C GLU A 249 -20.02 9.21 -0.88
N LEU A 250 -19.49 8.05 -1.27
CA LEU A 250 -18.16 7.59 -0.87
C LEU A 250 -17.19 7.77 -2.03
N HIS A 251 -16.25 8.65 -1.85
CA HIS A 251 -15.21 8.98 -2.82
C HIS A 251 -13.88 8.32 -2.45
N ASP A 252 -13.11 7.96 -3.47
CA ASP A 252 -11.74 7.51 -3.33
C ASP A 252 -10.78 8.69 -3.45
N PRO A 253 -10.10 9.12 -2.37
CA PRO A 253 -9.23 10.27 -2.39
C PRO A 253 -7.89 10.04 -3.10
N ILE A 254 -7.59 8.80 -3.50
CA ILE A 254 -6.43 8.50 -4.36
C ILE A 254 -6.73 8.96 -5.79
N LEU A 255 -7.98 8.78 -6.24
CA LEU A 255 -8.42 9.07 -7.60
C LEU A 255 -9.00 10.48 -7.74
N ALA A 256 -9.85 10.88 -6.79
CA ALA A 256 -10.58 12.14 -6.83
C ALA A 256 -9.95 13.18 -5.90
N ARG A 257 -9.57 14.33 -6.45
CA ARG A 257 -9.01 15.46 -5.69
C ARG A 257 -10.02 16.53 -5.35
N GLY A 258 -11.19 16.44 -5.90
CA GLY A 258 -12.27 17.40 -5.70
C GLY A 258 -13.61 16.78 -5.97
N VAL A 259 -14.62 17.39 -5.42
CA VAL A 259 -16.01 16.98 -5.51
C VAL A 259 -16.86 18.17 -5.95
N ASP A 260 -17.79 17.95 -6.88
CA ASP A 260 -18.72 18.96 -7.32
C ASP A 260 -19.82 19.11 -6.27
N TYR A 261 -20.05 20.33 -5.77
CA TYR A 261 -21.08 20.64 -4.79
C TYR A 261 -21.79 21.94 -5.19
N GLY A 262 -23.09 21.85 -5.47
CA GLY A 262 -23.80 22.92 -6.16
C GLY A 262 -23.17 23.19 -7.54
N SER A 263 -22.88 24.45 -7.82
CA SER A 263 -22.22 24.89 -9.06
C SER A 263 -20.68 24.93 -8.97
N ARG A 264 -20.10 24.46 -7.88
CA ARG A 264 -18.66 24.61 -7.60
C ARG A 264 -17.98 23.24 -7.48
N ARG A 265 -16.72 23.20 -7.94
CA ARG A 265 -15.81 22.10 -7.63
C ARG A 265 -14.96 22.48 -6.43
N LEU A 266 -15.13 21.75 -5.32
CA LEU A 266 -14.41 21.97 -4.07
C LEU A 266 -13.29 20.93 -3.90
N PRO A 267 -12.16 21.30 -3.28
CA PRO A 267 -11.17 20.31 -2.86
C PRO A 267 -11.80 19.26 -1.95
N MET A 268 -11.34 18.02 -2.03
CA MET A 268 -11.82 16.95 -1.16
C MET A 268 -10.98 16.85 0.11
N ALA A 269 -11.62 16.70 1.26
CA ALA A 269 -10.94 16.34 2.50
C ALA A 269 -10.39 14.93 2.40
N THR A 270 -9.08 14.74 2.64
CA THR A 270 -8.42 13.45 2.50
C THR A 270 -7.54 13.11 3.69
N ASP A 271 -7.40 11.82 3.98
CA ASP A 271 -6.38 11.26 4.86
C ASP A 271 -5.89 9.96 4.24
N LEU A 272 -4.68 9.94 3.68
CA LEU A 272 -4.08 8.75 3.10
C LEU A 272 -3.18 8.02 4.10
N SER A 273 -2.67 8.72 5.10
CA SER A 273 -1.75 8.14 6.09
C SER A 273 -2.44 7.23 7.09
N THR A 274 -3.59 7.65 7.63
CA THR A 274 -4.28 6.88 8.67
C THR A 274 -4.77 5.51 8.17
N PRO A 275 -5.42 5.39 6.99
CA PRO A 275 -5.79 4.09 6.44
C PRO A 275 -4.59 3.20 6.14
N LEU A 276 -3.50 3.77 5.60
CA LEU A 276 -2.27 3.03 5.30
C LEU A 276 -1.65 2.43 6.57
N VAL A 277 -1.47 3.25 7.61
CA VAL A 277 -0.93 2.78 8.90
C VAL A 277 -1.89 1.79 9.56
N TYR A 278 -3.21 2.03 9.48
CA TYR A 278 -4.21 1.08 9.96
C TYR A 278 -4.11 -0.27 9.25
N HIS A 279 -3.93 -0.26 7.93
CA HIS A 279 -3.74 -1.46 7.13
C HIS A 279 -2.56 -2.30 7.66
N PHE A 280 -1.36 -1.74 7.71
CA PHE A 280 -0.16 -2.46 8.11
C PHE A 280 -0.11 -2.82 9.59
N SER A 281 -0.70 -2.02 10.48
CA SER A 281 -0.72 -2.31 11.92
C SER A 281 -1.72 -3.39 12.32
N HIS A 282 -2.75 -3.65 11.50
CA HIS A 282 -3.78 -4.63 11.78
C HIS A 282 -3.67 -5.89 10.91
N ILE A 283 -2.78 -5.92 9.95
CA ILE A 283 -2.31 -7.17 9.37
C ILE A 283 -1.33 -7.73 10.42
N ALA A 284 -1.61 -8.91 10.95
CA ALA A 284 -0.72 -9.59 11.90
C ALA A 284 0.58 -10.07 11.20
N LEU A 285 1.19 -9.21 10.36
CA LEU A 285 2.40 -9.51 9.60
C LEU A 285 3.61 -9.86 10.49
N PRO A 286 3.85 -9.22 11.64
CA PRO A 286 4.91 -9.66 12.54
C PRO A 286 4.71 -11.07 13.07
N VAL A 287 3.46 -11.41 13.42
CA VAL A 287 3.09 -12.76 13.86
C VAL A 287 3.18 -13.75 12.70
N LEU A 288 2.78 -13.33 11.49
CA LEU A 288 2.91 -14.15 10.28
C LEU A 288 4.37 -14.37 9.88
N GLN A 289 5.28 -13.43 10.17
CA GLN A 289 6.72 -13.59 9.93
C GLN A 289 7.33 -14.66 10.84
N GLU A 290 7.03 -14.64 12.12
CA GLU A 290 7.49 -15.66 13.07
C GLU A 290 6.81 -17.00 12.81
N ILE A 291 5.51 -17.02 12.53
CA ILE A 291 4.79 -18.23 12.13
C ILE A 291 5.31 -18.74 10.77
N GLY A 292 5.63 -17.86 9.83
CA GLY A 292 6.20 -18.24 8.52
C GLY A 292 7.60 -18.85 8.61
N LEU A 293 8.39 -18.46 9.62
CA LEU A 293 9.64 -19.14 9.96
C LEU A 293 9.39 -20.52 10.61
N LEU A 294 8.34 -20.64 11.41
CA LEU A 294 8.00 -21.86 12.15
C LEU A 294 7.11 -22.82 11.34
N ASN A 295 6.23 -22.28 10.49
CA ASN A 295 5.32 -23.04 9.63
C ASN A 295 5.21 -22.41 8.23
N PRO A 296 6.18 -22.68 7.33
CA PRO A 296 6.22 -22.11 5.98
C PRO A 296 4.99 -22.44 5.13
N GLN A 297 4.34 -23.60 5.35
CA GLN A 297 3.19 -24.05 4.56
C GLN A 297 1.99 -23.08 4.63
N TRP A 298 1.84 -22.41 5.74
CA TRP A 298 0.78 -21.42 5.93
C TRP A 298 1.06 -20.12 5.15
N LEU A 299 2.31 -19.66 5.22
CA LEU A 299 2.74 -18.45 4.52
C LEU A 299 2.86 -18.69 3.01
N GLU A 300 3.10 -19.92 2.57
CA GLU A 300 3.07 -20.31 1.14
C GLU A 300 1.72 -20.02 0.49
N LYS A 301 0.61 -20.27 1.19
CA LYS A 301 -0.75 -19.95 0.68
C LYS A 301 -1.00 -18.45 0.51
N LEU A 302 -0.32 -17.63 1.31
CA LEU A 302 -0.40 -16.18 1.25
C LEU A 302 0.70 -15.55 0.39
N ALA A 303 1.70 -16.34 -0.04
CA ALA A 303 2.79 -15.83 -0.85
C ALA A 303 2.31 -15.43 -2.24
N GLY A 304 2.56 -14.19 -2.64
CA GLY A 304 2.14 -13.66 -3.93
C GLY A 304 2.37 -12.18 -4.07
N LEU A 305 2.01 -11.68 -5.23
CA LEU A 305 2.00 -10.26 -5.54
C LEU A 305 0.64 -9.67 -5.17
N TYR A 306 0.65 -8.53 -4.47
CA TYR A 306 -0.56 -7.87 -4.01
C TYR A 306 -0.57 -6.41 -4.38
N MET A 307 -1.66 -5.95 -4.95
CA MET A 307 -1.95 -4.54 -5.14
C MET A 307 -2.44 -3.93 -3.83
N LEU A 308 -1.90 -2.76 -3.48
CA LEU A 308 -2.31 -2.02 -2.28
C LEU A 308 -3.70 -1.37 -2.45
N HIS A 309 -4.10 -1.14 -3.71
CA HIS A 309 -5.35 -0.54 -4.14
C HIS A 309 -5.82 -1.28 -5.41
N PRO A 310 -7.11 -1.31 -5.76
CA PRO A 310 -7.55 -1.87 -7.03
C PRO A 310 -6.76 -1.32 -8.22
N TYR A 311 -6.63 -2.12 -9.27
CA TYR A 311 -5.84 -1.74 -10.46
C TYR A 311 -6.28 -0.39 -11.03
N GLU A 312 -5.31 0.46 -11.28
CA GLU A 312 -5.51 1.80 -11.84
C GLU A 312 -4.89 1.87 -13.24
N PRO A 313 -5.71 1.72 -14.31
CA PRO A 313 -5.20 1.80 -15.68
C PRO A 313 -4.44 3.09 -15.95
N GLY A 314 -3.32 3.01 -16.67
CA GLY A 314 -2.45 4.14 -17.00
C GLY A 314 -1.46 4.53 -15.90
N LYS A 315 -1.52 3.91 -14.70
CA LYS A 315 -0.50 4.09 -13.67
C LYS A 315 0.57 3.00 -13.72
N ILE A 316 1.80 3.44 -13.62
CA ILE A 316 2.99 2.58 -13.68
C ILE A 316 3.10 1.77 -12.37
N PRO A 317 3.23 0.44 -12.44
CA PRO A 317 3.45 -0.37 -11.24
C PRO A 317 4.83 -0.14 -10.62
N VAL A 318 4.86 0.05 -9.30
CA VAL A 318 6.05 0.00 -8.47
C VAL A 318 5.96 -1.23 -7.58
N VAL A 319 6.77 -2.24 -7.87
CA VAL A 319 6.79 -3.50 -7.13
C VAL A 319 7.84 -3.42 -6.03
N LEU A 320 7.41 -3.57 -4.79
CA LEU A 320 8.22 -3.46 -3.59
C LEU A 320 8.51 -4.84 -3.02
N VAL A 321 9.81 -5.21 -2.96
CA VAL A 321 10.28 -6.54 -2.54
C VAL A 321 11.09 -6.42 -1.25
N HIS A 322 10.56 -6.94 -0.15
CA HIS A 322 11.18 -6.82 1.18
C HIS A 322 12.36 -7.78 1.37
N GLY A 323 13.17 -7.54 2.40
CA GLY A 323 14.35 -8.33 2.74
C GLY A 323 14.08 -9.56 3.61
N LEU A 324 15.15 -10.28 3.95
CA LEU A 324 15.14 -11.39 4.90
C LEU A 324 14.63 -10.91 6.26
N ARG A 325 13.78 -11.73 6.92
CA ARG A 325 13.14 -11.40 8.20
C ARG A 325 12.37 -10.08 8.20
N SER A 326 11.92 -9.66 7.05
CA SER A 326 11.11 -8.48 6.85
C SER A 326 9.73 -8.85 6.29
N SER A 327 8.90 -7.86 6.02
CA SER A 327 7.56 -8.02 5.43
C SER A 327 7.21 -6.80 4.60
N PRO A 328 6.12 -6.85 3.83
CA PRO A 328 5.61 -5.68 3.13
C PRO A 328 5.39 -4.44 4.01
N ALA A 329 5.20 -4.60 5.32
CA ALA A 329 5.04 -3.48 6.25
C ALA A 329 6.29 -2.58 6.36
N SER A 330 7.47 -3.09 6.03
CA SER A 330 8.70 -2.28 6.00
C SER A 330 8.68 -1.16 4.96
N TRP A 331 7.78 -1.26 3.98
CA TRP A 331 7.59 -0.25 2.95
C TRP A 331 6.59 0.85 3.30
N MET A 332 5.92 0.76 4.46
CA MET A 332 4.84 1.67 4.85
C MET A 332 5.27 3.15 4.82
N ARG A 333 6.45 3.50 5.38
CA ARG A 333 6.98 4.88 5.35
C ARG A 333 7.27 5.35 3.94
N VAL A 334 7.90 4.50 3.13
CA VAL A 334 8.22 4.77 1.73
C VAL A 334 6.93 5.05 0.94
N ILE A 335 5.94 4.15 1.04
CA ILE A 335 4.65 4.30 0.34
C ILE A 335 3.96 5.59 0.77
N ASN A 336 3.90 5.86 2.08
CA ASN A 336 3.28 7.08 2.61
C ASN A 336 3.92 8.35 2.01
N GLN A 337 5.24 8.39 1.98
CA GLN A 337 5.98 9.54 1.46
C GLN A 337 5.87 9.69 -0.06
N LEU A 338 5.84 8.57 -0.80
CA LEU A 338 5.66 8.60 -2.26
C LEU A 338 4.24 9.00 -2.65
N GLN A 339 3.22 8.49 -1.96
CA GLN A 339 1.81 8.88 -2.16
C GLN A 339 1.54 10.33 -1.74
N GLY A 340 2.37 10.89 -0.84
CA GLY A 340 2.30 12.30 -0.46
C GLY A 340 2.65 13.26 -1.60
N ASP A 341 3.43 12.82 -2.58
CA ASP A 341 3.74 13.59 -3.77
C ASP A 341 2.64 13.41 -4.83
N PRO A 342 1.87 14.47 -5.18
CA PRO A 342 0.80 14.37 -6.16
C PRO A 342 1.26 13.85 -7.53
N LYS A 343 2.46 14.23 -8.00
CA LYS A 343 3.00 13.81 -9.30
C LYS A 343 3.24 12.30 -9.32
N LEU A 344 3.73 11.74 -8.21
CA LEU A 344 3.96 10.30 -8.09
C LEU A 344 2.64 9.55 -7.89
N ARG A 345 1.76 10.03 -7.02
CA ARG A 345 0.46 9.41 -6.76
C ARG A 345 -0.41 9.31 -8.03
N ASP A 346 -0.33 10.28 -8.93
CA ASP A 346 -1.12 10.29 -10.16
C ASP A 346 -0.58 9.37 -11.24
N ARG A 347 0.69 8.97 -11.15
CA ARG A 347 1.38 8.25 -12.21
C ARG A 347 1.83 6.85 -11.81
N TYR A 348 1.82 6.52 -10.52
CA TYR A 348 2.29 5.26 -9.99
C TYR A 348 1.23 4.58 -9.12
N GLN A 349 1.23 3.25 -9.15
CA GLN A 349 0.50 2.37 -8.25
C GLN A 349 1.49 1.44 -7.55
N PHE A 350 1.23 1.08 -6.27
CA PHE A 350 2.18 0.34 -5.45
C PHE A 350 1.72 -1.09 -5.26
N TRP A 351 2.61 -2.03 -5.59
CA TRP A 351 2.40 -3.46 -5.44
C TRP A 351 3.41 -4.04 -4.47
N LEU A 352 3.00 -5.02 -3.70
CA LEU A 352 3.77 -5.60 -2.60
C LEU A 352 3.97 -7.08 -2.88
N PHE A 353 5.22 -7.55 -2.89
CA PHE A 353 5.50 -8.97 -2.96
C PHE A 353 5.68 -9.54 -1.57
N LEU A 354 4.78 -10.44 -1.18
CA LEU A 354 4.83 -11.21 0.08
C LEU A 354 5.37 -12.59 -0.20
N TYR A 355 6.43 -12.99 0.48
CA TYR A 355 7.01 -14.32 0.35
C TYR A 355 7.61 -14.81 1.68
N PRO A 356 7.65 -16.16 1.91
CA PRO A 356 8.32 -16.73 3.07
C PRO A 356 9.82 -16.52 2.96
N THR A 357 10.41 -15.76 3.88
CA THR A 357 11.84 -15.41 3.80
C THR A 357 12.79 -16.57 4.04
N GLY A 358 12.30 -17.72 4.49
CA GLY A 358 13.04 -18.99 4.56
C GLY A 358 13.12 -19.75 3.23
N THR A 359 12.35 -19.35 2.21
CA THR A 359 12.40 -19.93 0.87
C THR A 359 13.66 -19.44 0.13
N PRO A 360 14.39 -20.30 -0.57
CA PRO A 360 15.50 -19.88 -1.44
C PRO A 360 15.07 -18.76 -2.38
N PHE A 361 15.89 -17.70 -2.48
CA PHE A 361 15.49 -16.52 -3.24
C PHE A 361 15.28 -16.78 -4.75
N PRO A 362 15.91 -17.79 -5.42
CA PRO A 362 15.57 -18.13 -6.81
C PRO A 362 14.15 -18.65 -6.97
N ALA A 363 13.66 -19.45 -6.02
CA ALA A 363 12.27 -19.92 -6.03
C ALA A 363 11.29 -18.76 -5.79
N SER A 364 11.64 -17.82 -4.93
CA SER A 364 10.86 -16.58 -4.71
C SER A 364 10.85 -15.69 -5.95
N ALA A 365 11.98 -15.60 -6.68
CA ALA A 365 12.06 -14.86 -7.94
C ALA A 365 11.19 -15.48 -9.04
N ALA A 366 11.21 -16.83 -9.18
CA ALA A 366 10.32 -17.55 -10.10
C ALA A 366 8.83 -17.31 -9.75
N LYS A 367 8.49 -17.30 -8.47
CA LYS A 367 7.13 -16.99 -8.01
C LYS A 367 6.72 -15.56 -8.36
N LEU A 368 7.62 -14.58 -8.18
CA LEU A 368 7.34 -13.18 -8.52
C LEU A 368 7.12 -13.00 -10.03
N ARG A 369 7.95 -13.64 -10.89
CA ARG A 369 7.75 -13.60 -12.35
C ARG A 369 6.36 -14.09 -12.73
N ARG A 370 6.00 -15.31 -12.29
CA ARG A 370 4.67 -15.87 -12.55
C ARG A 370 3.56 -14.98 -12.02
N SER A 371 3.72 -14.41 -10.83
CA SER A 371 2.70 -13.52 -10.25
C SER A 371 2.51 -12.24 -11.07
N LEU A 372 3.57 -11.72 -11.72
CA LEU A 372 3.46 -10.56 -12.61
C LEU A 372 2.71 -10.92 -13.90
N ASP A 373 3.00 -12.09 -14.50
CA ASP A 373 2.30 -12.58 -15.69
C ASP A 373 0.81 -12.84 -15.38
N GLU A 374 0.52 -13.59 -14.31
CA GLU A 374 -0.84 -13.89 -13.88
C GLU A 374 -1.64 -12.63 -13.54
N LEU A 375 -1.00 -11.62 -12.93
CA LEU A 375 -1.66 -10.34 -12.63
C LEU A 375 -1.97 -9.60 -13.92
N ARG A 376 -1.02 -9.56 -14.88
CA ARG A 376 -1.27 -8.94 -16.18
C ARG A 376 -2.46 -9.58 -16.89
N GLU A 377 -2.51 -10.89 -16.94
CA GLU A 377 -3.65 -11.61 -17.52
C GLU A 377 -4.99 -11.29 -16.81
N ALA A 378 -4.94 -11.03 -15.50
CA ALA A 378 -6.14 -10.72 -14.73
C ALA A 378 -6.68 -9.30 -14.96
N VAL A 379 -5.80 -8.30 -15.20
CA VAL A 379 -6.20 -6.87 -15.24
C VAL A 379 -6.02 -6.22 -16.61
N ASP A 380 -5.16 -6.77 -17.48
CA ASP A 380 -4.86 -6.25 -18.83
C ASP A 380 -4.58 -7.40 -19.83
N PRO A 381 -5.50 -8.38 -19.99
CA PRO A 381 -5.29 -9.55 -20.85
C PRO A 381 -5.07 -9.22 -22.33
N ALA A 382 -5.57 -8.08 -22.77
CA ALA A 382 -5.38 -7.61 -24.14
C ALA A 382 -4.08 -6.83 -24.35
N HIS A 383 -3.26 -6.65 -23.29
CA HIS A 383 -2.01 -5.88 -23.32
C HIS A 383 -2.16 -4.46 -23.88
N LEU A 384 -3.24 -3.77 -23.47
CA LEU A 384 -3.58 -2.43 -23.96
C LEU A 384 -3.04 -1.31 -23.07
N ASP A 385 -2.63 -1.60 -21.83
CA ASP A 385 -2.08 -0.59 -20.94
C ASP A 385 -0.54 -0.51 -21.03
N PRO A 386 0.01 0.51 -21.73
CA PRO A 386 1.44 0.67 -21.88
C PRO A 386 2.16 1.02 -20.55
N ALA A 387 1.43 1.43 -19.50
CA ALA A 387 2.01 1.69 -18.21
C ALA A 387 2.52 0.40 -17.54
N MET A 388 1.88 -0.74 -17.83
CA MET A 388 2.31 -2.06 -17.36
C MET A 388 3.71 -2.42 -17.88
N ASP A 389 4.08 -2.01 -19.09
CA ASP A 389 5.39 -2.29 -19.71
C ASP A 389 6.51 -1.36 -19.20
N ARG A 390 6.21 -0.54 -18.19
CA ARG A 390 7.13 0.44 -17.61
C ARG A 390 7.36 0.21 -16.13
N SER A 391 7.04 -0.98 -15.62
CA SER A 391 7.14 -1.29 -14.19
C SER A 391 8.53 -1.03 -13.60
N VAL A 392 8.54 -0.62 -12.35
CA VAL A 392 9.75 -0.37 -11.55
C VAL A 392 9.81 -1.38 -10.41
N LEU A 393 10.94 -2.08 -10.27
CA LEU A 393 11.23 -2.91 -9.10
C LEU A 393 12.03 -2.12 -8.06
N ILE A 394 11.67 -2.25 -6.79
CA ILE A 394 12.45 -1.73 -5.67
C ILE A 394 12.66 -2.89 -4.69
N GLY A 395 13.90 -3.34 -4.56
CA GLY A 395 14.24 -4.46 -3.69
C GLY A 395 15.21 -4.06 -2.59
N HIS A 396 14.86 -4.43 -1.35
CA HIS A 396 15.72 -4.24 -0.19
C HIS A 396 16.40 -5.54 0.21
N SER A 397 17.71 -5.51 0.45
CA SER A 397 18.47 -6.67 0.95
C SER A 397 18.27 -7.91 0.04
N MET A 398 17.87 -9.06 0.58
CA MET A 398 17.52 -10.26 -0.20
C MET A 398 16.43 -9.98 -1.26
N GLY A 399 15.49 -9.06 -0.99
CA GLY A 399 14.51 -8.63 -1.99
C GLY A 399 15.15 -7.99 -3.23
N GLY A 400 16.32 -7.38 -3.08
CA GLY A 400 17.13 -6.91 -4.21
C GLY A 400 17.68 -8.06 -5.06
N LEU A 401 18.10 -9.17 -4.45
CA LEU A 401 18.55 -10.37 -5.20
C LEU A 401 17.39 -11.03 -5.96
N ILE A 402 16.20 -11.10 -5.35
CA ILE A 402 14.97 -11.53 -6.03
C ILE A 402 14.72 -10.63 -7.24
N SER A 403 14.74 -9.32 -7.05
CA SER A 403 14.54 -8.32 -8.11
C SER A 403 15.60 -8.42 -9.22
N LYS A 404 16.85 -8.73 -8.86
CA LYS A 404 17.95 -8.93 -9.80
C LYS A 404 17.65 -10.04 -10.79
N MET A 405 17.11 -11.18 -10.33
CA MET A 405 16.76 -12.31 -11.18
C MET A 405 15.60 -12.03 -12.14
N LEU A 406 14.86 -10.93 -11.98
CA LEU A 406 13.82 -10.50 -12.93
C LEU A 406 14.38 -9.63 -14.06
N VAL A 407 15.64 -9.23 -13.98
CA VAL A 407 16.26 -8.32 -14.96
C VAL A 407 17.47 -8.91 -15.66
N LEU A 408 17.83 -10.16 -15.35
CA LEU A 408 18.96 -10.90 -15.94
C LEU A 408 18.48 -12.02 -16.85
N ALA A 409 19.32 -12.41 -17.81
CA ALA A 409 19.15 -13.62 -18.62
C ALA A 409 20.07 -14.74 -18.09
N SER A 410 19.51 -15.87 -17.65
CA SER A 410 20.32 -16.95 -17.05
C SER A 410 21.01 -17.84 -18.08
N GLY A 411 20.44 -18.00 -19.27
CA GLY A 411 20.84 -19.07 -20.17
C GLY A 411 20.87 -20.41 -19.41
N ALA A 412 21.95 -21.15 -19.54
CA ALA A 412 22.18 -22.40 -18.79
C ALA A 412 23.10 -22.21 -17.56
N GLU A 413 23.59 -21.01 -17.28
CA GLU A 413 24.65 -20.82 -16.28
C GLU A 413 24.20 -21.14 -14.85
N VAL A 414 22.94 -20.82 -14.51
CA VAL A 414 22.40 -21.16 -13.19
C VAL A 414 22.15 -22.67 -13.07
N TRP A 415 21.73 -23.33 -14.14
CA TRP A 415 21.57 -24.79 -14.16
C TRP A 415 22.90 -25.54 -13.98
N LYS A 416 24.00 -25.03 -14.55
CA LYS A 416 25.34 -25.65 -14.39
C LYS A 416 25.81 -25.71 -12.92
N LEU A 417 25.24 -24.89 -12.04
CA LEU A 417 25.49 -24.98 -10.60
C LEU A 417 24.81 -26.21 -9.97
N VAL A 418 23.80 -26.73 -10.62
CA VAL A 418 22.99 -27.86 -10.16
C VAL A 418 23.46 -29.20 -10.77
N SER A 419 23.74 -29.19 -12.07
CA SER A 419 24.13 -30.40 -12.83
C SER A 419 25.06 -30.06 -13.99
N ALA A 420 26.02 -30.91 -14.24
CA ALA A 420 26.85 -30.89 -15.47
C ALA A 420 26.09 -31.46 -16.68
N ARG A 421 24.96 -32.14 -16.47
CA ARG A 421 24.14 -32.72 -17.54
C ARG A 421 23.08 -31.72 -18.02
N PRO A 422 22.64 -31.82 -19.28
CA PRO A 422 21.54 -31.00 -19.79
C PRO A 422 20.26 -31.19 -18.98
N PHE A 423 19.48 -30.12 -18.86
CA PHE A 423 18.21 -30.11 -18.13
C PHE A 423 17.19 -31.08 -18.72
N GLU A 424 17.26 -31.31 -20.02
CA GLU A 424 16.39 -32.22 -20.77
C GLU A 424 16.49 -33.66 -20.28
N GLU A 425 17.66 -34.08 -19.80
CA GLU A 425 17.92 -35.41 -19.23
C GLU A 425 17.34 -35.58 -17.82
N LEU A 426 16.91 -34.51 -17.18
CA LEU A 426 16.30 -34.55 -15.85
C LEU A 426 15.01 -35.37 -15.88
N ARG A 427 14.94 -36.41 -15.05
CA ARG A 427 13.74 -37.19 -14.82
C ARG A 427 12.92 -36.59 -13.68
N ALA A 428 11.75 -36.06 -14.02
CA ALA A 428 10.78 -35.50 -13.08
C ALA A 428 9.39 -35.54 -13.73
N ASN A 429 8.34 -35.52 -12.93
CA ASN A 429 7.02 -35.28 -13.49
C ASN A 429 6.94 -33.89 -14.14
N PRO A 430 6.02 -33.66 -15.09
CA PRO A 430 5.95 -32.41 -15.84
C PRO A 430 5.89 -31.17 -14.94
N GLU A 431 5.04 -31.15 -13.92
CA GLU A 431 4.86 -30.07 -12.98
C GLU A 431 6.15 -29.68 -12.23
N ARG A 432 6.90 -30.67 -11.73
CA ARG A 432 8.20 -30.43 -11.08
C ARG A 432 9.26 -29.96 -12.06
N LYS A 433 9.23 -30.49 -13.29
CA LYS A 433 10.17 -30.08 -14.34
C LYS A 433 9.92 -28.61 -14.73
N GLU A 434 8.67 -28.20 -14.83
CA GLU A 434 8.29 -26.81 -15.07
C GLU A 434 8.72 -25.89 -13.93
N LEU A 435 8.43 -26.26 -12.68
CA LEU A 435 8.88 -25.50 -11.50
C LEU A 435 10.40 -25.27 -11.50
N LEU A 436 11.19 -26.30 -11.80
CA LEU A 436 12.64 -26.18 -11.86
C LEU A 436 13.11 -25.36 -13.06
N ARG A 437 12.42 -25.47 -14.19
CA ARG A 437 12.70 -24.63 -15.35
C ARG A 437 12.54 -23.18 -15.00
N ASP A 438 11.47 -22.80 -14.34
CA ASP A 438 11.20 -21.41 -13.91
C ASP A 438 12.24 -20.89 -12.90
N ILE A 439 12.82 -21.76 -12.09
CA ILE A 439 13.83 -21.39 -11.10
C ILE A 439 15.20 -21.17 -11.76
N PHE A 440 15.59 -22.03 -12.71
CA PHE A 440 16.96 -22.06 -13.22
C PHE A 440 17.13 -21.41 -14.58
N PHE A 441 16.05 -21.29 -15.36
CA PHE A 441 16.08 -20.66 -16.68
C PHE A 441 15.13 -19.49 -16.71
N PHE A 442 15.69 -18.29 -16.83
CA PHE A 442 14.92 -17.07 -16.81
C PHE A 442 15.49 -16.02 -17.76
N GLU A 443 14.58 -15.21 -18.25
CA GLU A 443 14.87 -14.05 -19.09
C GLU A 443 14.42 -12.78 -18.37
N PRO A 444 14.95 -11.60 -18.76
CA PRO A 444 14.48 -10.33 -18.26
C PRO A 444 12.98 -10.17 -18.46
N HIS A 445 12.25 -9.88 -17.40
CA HIS A 445 10.79 -9.77 -17.45
C HIS A 445 10.37 -8.57 -18.33
N PRO A 446 9.48 -8.76 -19.33
CA PRO A 446 9.20 -7.76 -20.36
C PRO A 446 8.56 -6.49 -19.82
N SER A 447 7.86 -6.53 -18.69
CA SER A 447 7.25 -5.36 -18.07
C SER A 447 8.24 -4.47 -17.32
N ILE A 448 9.45 -4.94 -16.98
CA ILE A 448 10.38 -4.21 -16.12
C ILE A 448 11.29 -3.29 -16.94
N ARG A 449 11.34 -2.01 -16.58
CA ARG A 449 12.24 -1.02 -17.22
C ARG A 449 13.26 -0.41 -16.26
N ARG A 450 13.05 -0.57 -14.96
CA ARG A 450 13.93 0.00 -13.95
C ARG A 450 13.97 -0.88 -12.72
N VAL A 451 15.16 -1.00 -12.13
CA VAL A 451 15.33 -1.66 -10.84
C VAL A 451 16.15 -0.77 -9.91
N ILE A 452 15.75 -0.69 -8.64
CA ILE A 452 16.44 0.04 -7.59
C ILE A 452 16.79 -0.95 -6.49
N PHE A 453 18.06 -1.16 -6.29
CA PHE A 453 18.58 -2.01 -5.23
C PHE A 453 18.90 -1.17 -3.99
N ILE A 454 18.44 -1.59 -2.82
CA ILE A 454 18.72 -0.91 -1.55
C ILE A 454 19.38 -1.91 -0.63
N ALA A 455 20.60 -1.61 -0.17
CA ALA A 455 21.39 -2.45 0.73
C ALA A 455 21.46 -3.93 0.29
N THR A 456 21.57 -4.17 -1.02
CA THR A 456 21.49 -5.51 -1.60
C THR A 456 22.85 -6.20 -1.59
N PRO A 457 22.99 -7.43 -1.04
CA PRO A 457 24.25 -8.14 -0.94
C PRO A 457 24.59 -8.88 -2.24
N HIS A 458 24.94 -8.15 -3.31
CA HIS A 458 25.25 -8.73 -4.62
C HIS A 458 26.41 -9.71 -4.61
N ARG A 459 27.36 -9.55 -3.66
CA ARG A 459 28.53 -10.42 -3.47
C ARG A 459 28.50 -11.11 -2.09
N GLY A 460 27.29 -11.21 -1.48
CA GLY A 460 27.10 -11.80 -0.17
C GLY A 460 27.51 -10.90 1.01
N SER A 461 27.46 -11.44 2.21
CA SER A 461 27.74 -10.73 3.45
C SER A 461 28.55 -11.58 4.43
N GLU A 462 29.61 -10.99 5.05
CA GLU A 462 30.39 -11.67 6.11
C GLU A 462 29.63 -11.77 7.44
N LEU A 463 28.84 -10.76 7.74
CA LEU A 463 27.99 -10.76 8.94
C LEU A 463 26.80 -11.72 8.75
N GLY A 464 26.48 -12.09 7.49
CA GLY A 464 25.76 -13.31 7.19
C GLY A 464 26.27 -14.45 8.06
N ASP A 465 27.57 -14.71 8.11
CA ASP A 465 28.14 -15.85 8.84
C ASP A 465 27.96 -15.74 10.36
N GLN A 466 28.07 -14.56 10.96
CA GLN A 466 27.91 -14.39 12.42
C GLN A 466 26.43 -14.25 12.86
N PHE A 467 25.63 -13.57 12.06
CA PHE A 467 24.18 -13.41 12.29
C PHE A 467 23.43 -14.70 11.92
N ILE A 468 23.91 -15.37 10.89
CA ILE A 468 23.48 -16.65 10.36
C ILE A 468 23.80 -17.78 11.34
N GLY A 469 25.04 -17.85 11.87
CA GLY A 469 25.45 -18.91 12.80
C GLY A 469 24.66 -18.97 14.10
N ARG A 470 24.13 -17.84 14.55
CA ARG A 470 23.28 -17.79 15.77
C ARG A 470 21.80 -18.07 15.50
N LEU A 471 21.35 -17.96 14.26
CA LEU A 471 19.93 -18.09 13.88
C LEU A 471 19.62 -19.30 13.01
N ALA A 472 20.58 -19.76 12.20
CA ALA A 472 20.39 -20.81 11.20
C ALA A 472 20.00 -22.16 11.82
N ASP A 473 20.60 -22.51 12.96
CA ASP A 473 20.41 -23.84 13.55
C ASP A 473 19.03 -24.10 14.16
N ARG A 474 18.22 -23.07 14.35
CA ARG A 474 16.96 -23.21 15.10
C ARG A 474 15.65 -22.91 14.35
N LEU A 475 15.64 -22.16 13.26
CA LEU A 475 14.38 -21.55 12.81
C LEU A 475 14.03 -21.60 11.33
N ILE A 476 14.96 -21.96 10.41
CA ILE A 476 14.65 -21.96 8.97
C ILE A 476 14.27 -23.35 8.51
N ARG A 477 13.00 -23.54 8.24
CA ARG A 477 12.47 -24.75 7.59
C ARG A 477 12.14 -24.44 6.14
N LEU A 478 12.79 -25.15 5.22
CA LEU A 478 12.40 -25.13 3.81
C LEU A 478 10.93 -25.54 3.66
N PRO A 479 10.19 -24.90 2.75
CA PRO A 479 8.84 -25.29 2.39
C PRO A 479 8.73 -26.78 2.11
N GLY A 480 7.65 -27.41 2.58
CA GLY A 480 7.44 -28.85 2.44
C GLY A 480 7.40 -29.31 0.98
N SER A 481 6.85 -28.46 0.11
CA SER A 481 6.77 -28.65 -1.34
C SER A 481 8.16 -28.72 -2.00
N LEU A 482 9.06 -27.80 -1.67
CA LEU A 482 10.44 -27.81 -2.19
C LEU A 482 11.24 -28.99 -1.66
N ARG A 483 11.07 -29.35 -0.38
CA ARG A 483 11.74 -30.49 0.24
C ARG A 483 11.29 -31.80 -0.38
N SER A 484 10.00 -31.99 -0.63
CA SER A 484 9.45 -33.16 -1.28
C SER A 484 9.89 -33.28 -2.73
N THR A 485 9.93 -32.17 -3.45
CA THR A 485 10.43 -32.09 -4.84
C THR A 485 11.90 -32.49 -4.91
N TYR A 486 12.75 -31.92 -4.06
CA TYR A 486 14.16 -32.23 -4.00
C TYR A 486 14.42 -33.73 -3.75
N ARG A 487 13.78 -34.35 -2.74
CA ARG A 487 13.91 -35.76 -2.44
C ARG A 487 13.50 -36.66 -3.62
N ALA A 488 12.37 -36.33 -4.24
CA ALA A 488 11.88 -37.09 -5.38
C ALA A 488 12.84 -37.03 -6.58
N ILE A 489 13.42 -35.85 -6.83
CA ILE A 489 14.36 -35.65 -7.95
C ILE A 489 15.66 -36.38 -7.72
N LEU A 490 16.24 -36.37 -6.51
CA LEU A 490 17.43 -37.13 -6.17
C LEU A 490 17.21 -38.65 -6.36
N LEU A 491 16.05 -39.16 -5.95
CA LEU A 491 15.72 -40.60 -6.09
C LEU A 491 15.55 -41.00 -7.55
N GLN A 492 14.96 -40.16 -8.40
CA GLN A 492 14.66 -40.49 -9.79
C GLN A 492 15.88 -40.36 -10.72
N ASN A 493 16.87 -39.53 -10.39
CA ASN A 493 17.99 -39.25 -11.28
C ASN A 493 19.33 -39.86 -10.83
N GLY A 494 19.41 -40.36 -9.61
CA GLY A 494 20.66 -40.81 -9.02
C GLY A 494 21.58 -39.69 -8.58
N ARG A 495 22.50 -40.01 -7.67
CA ARG A 495 23.39 -38.98 -7.08
C ARG A 495 24.35 -38.37 -8.10
N ASP A 496 24.80 -39.11 -9.07
CA ASP A 496 25.79 -38.65 -10.06
C ASP A 496 25.25 -37.65 -11.09
N PHE A 497 23.96 -37.48 -11.12
CA PHE A 497 23.33 -36.45 -11.95
C PHE A 497 23.62 -35.04 -11.44
N PHE A 498 23.78 -34.86 -10.14
CA PHE A 498 23.88 -33.57 -9.47
C PHE A 498 25.30 -33.25 -9.00
N THR A 499 25.60 -31.96 -8.88
CA THR A 499 26.85 -31.46 -8.28
C THR A 499 26.98 -31.89 -6.81
N PRO A 500 28.21 -31.96 -6.24
CA PRO A 500 28.41 -32.29 -4.83
C PRO A 500 27.62 -31.42 -3.86
N GLU A 501 27.51 -30.14 -4.16
CA GLU A 501 26.78 -29.15 -3.35
C GLU A 501 25.29 -29.50 -3.24
N VAL A 502 24.66 -29.84 -4.38
CA VAL A 502 23.24 -30.24 -4.40
C VAL A 502 23.05 -31.60 -3.70
N ARG A 503 24.01 -32.51 -3.77
CA ARG A 503 23.93 -33.80 -3.06
C ARG A 503 23.96 -33.68 -1.55
N SER A 504 24.65 -32.64 -1.01
CA SER A 504 24.78 -32.41 0.42
C SER A 504 23.48 -31.83 1.05
N GLY A 505 22.61 -31.21 0.26
CA GLY A 505 21.35 -30.66 0.71
C GLY A 505 20.88 -29.48 -0.13
N LEU A 506 19.64 -29.07 0.07
CA LEU A 506 19.16 -27.78 -0.47
C LEU A 506 19.69 -26.64 0.38
N PRO A 507 20.31 -25.60 -0.23
CA PRO A 507 20.71 -24.42 0.51
C PRO A 507 19.47 -23.71 1.08
N SER A 508 19.58 -23.17 2.29
CA SER A 508 18.60 -22.25 2.83
C SER A 508 18.79 -20.86 2.21
N SER A 509 17.78 -20.00 2.33
CA SER A 509 17.92 -18.58 1.91
C SER A 509 19.12 -17.87 2.54
N ILE A 510 19.59 -18.37 3.67
CA ILE A 510 20.75 -17.86 4.39
C ILE A 510 22.06 -18.33 3.79
N ASP A 511 22.16 -19.62 3.47
CA ASP A 511 23.36 -20.17 2.80
C ASP A 511 23.59 -19.46 1.46
N GLU A 512 22.53 -19.03 0.82
CA GLU A 512 22.59 -18.28 -0.44
C GLU A 512 23.16 -16.87 -0.30
N LEU A 513 23.20 -16.29 0.92
CA LEU A 513 23.74 -14.96 1.19
C LEU A 513 25.22 -14.94 1.62
N ARG A 514 25.90 -16.09 1.65
CA ARG A 514 27.32 -16.17 2.01
C ARG A 514 28.20 -15.55 0.91
N ARG A 515 29.35 -15.01 1.30
CA ARG A 515 30.30 -14.33 0.38
C ARG A 515 30.85 -15.21 -0.74
N ASP A 516 31.04 -16.47 -0.46
CA ASP A 516 31.59 -17.47 -1.37
C ASP A 516 30.50 -18.22 -2.18
N ASN A 517 29.26 -17.75 -2.10
CA ASN A 517 28.16 -18.41 -2.77
C ASN A 517 28.28 -18.30 -4.30
N ARG A 518 28.39 -19.45 -4.96
CA ARG A 518 28.60 -19.56 -6.41
C ARG A 518 27.41 -18.98 -7.20
N LEU A 519 26.19 -19.06 -6.68
CA LEU A 519 25.02 -18.47 -7.33
C LEU A 519 25.14 -16.94 -7.42
N LEU A 520 25.53 -16.25 -6.33
CA LEU A 520 25.73 -14.81 -6.35
C LEU A 520 26.82 -14.38 -7.34
N MET A 521 27.93 -15.13 -7.38
CA MET A 521 29.00 -14.88 -8.35
C MET A 521 28.50 -15.07 -9.79
N THR A 522 27.75 -16.12 -10.05
CA THR A 522 27.13 -16.36 -11.37
C THR A 522 26.18 -15.24 -11.73
N LEU A 523 25.25 -14.84 -10.83
CA LEU A 523 24.33 -13.74 -11.10
C LEU A 523 25.00 -12.40 -11.39
N ASN A 524 26.22 -12.18 -10.86
CA ASN A 524 26.99 -10.97 -11.17
C ASN A 524 27.62 -10.99 -12.58
N SER A 525 27.82 -12.17 -13.16
CA SER A 525 28.38 -12.31 -14.52
C SER A 525 27.31 -12.36 -15.61
N LEU A 526 26.02 -12.50 -15.23
CA LEU A 526 24.93 -12.59 -16.20
C LEU A 526 24.60 -11.22 -16.81
N PRO A 527 24.22 -11.17 -18.10
CA PRO A 527 23.85 -9.93 -18.75
C PRO A 527 22.48 -9.43 -18.25
N ALA A 528 22.41 -8.14 -18.01
CA ALA A 528 21.13 -7.48 -17.77
C ALA A 528 20.34 -7.28 -19.09
N GLY A 529 19.01 -7.26 -18.99
CA GLY A 529 18.13 -7.02 -20.11
C GLY A 529 18.39 -5.66 -20.77
N ARG A 530 18.26 -5.59 -22.09
CA ARG A 530 18.42 -4.34 -22.84
C ARG A 530 17.39 -3.29 -22.40
N GLY A 531 17.83 -2.06 -22.19
CA GLY A 531 16.98 -0.95 -21.83
C GLY A 531 16.54 -0.90 -20.36
N ILE A 532 16.95 -1.86 -19.54
CA ILE A 532 16.72 -1.83 -18.10
C ILE A 532 17.72 -0.89 -17.43
N VAL A 533 17.21 0.03 -16.62
CA VAL A 533 18.03 1.02 -15.89
C VAL A 533 18.18 0.57 -14.45
N ILE A 534 19.43 0.45 -13.99
CA ILE A 534 19.78 -0.04 -12.65
C ILE A 534 20.21 1.14 -11.78
N HIS A 535 19.73 1.17 -10.54
CA HIS A 535 20.17 2.11 -9.51
C HIS A 535 20.54 1.36 -8.23
N SER A 536 21.49 1.91 -7.47
CA SER A 536 21.92 1.36 -6.18
C SER A 536 21.82 2.43 -5.09
N ILE A 537 21.30 2.04 -3.92
CA ILE A 537 21.30 2.83 -2.69
C ILE A 537 21.96 1.98 -1.62
N ILE A 538 23.02 2.48 -1.00
CA ILE A 538 23.89 1.73 -0.10
C ILE A 538 23.90 2.40 1.26
N GLY A 539 23.61 1.66 2.32
CA GLY A 539 23.72 2.15 3.69
C GLY A 539 25.17 2.18 4.17
N GLN A 540 25.55 3.23 4.88
CA GLN A 540 26.82 3.34 5.59
C GLN A 540 26.58 3.73 7.03
N LYS A 541 26.80 2.80 7.96
CA LYS A 541 26.53 2.99 9.38
C LYS A 541 27.54 3.94 10.04
N ASP A 542 28.81 3.84 9.66
CA ASP A 542 29.86 4.71 10.15
C ASP A 542 30.36 5.64 9.00
N PRO A 543 29.90 6.89 8.96
CA PRO A 543 30.27 7.83 7.90
C PRO A 543 31.74 8.31 8.00
N THR A 544 32.47 7.97 9.06
CA THR A 544 33.90 8.35 9.23
C THR A 544 34.82 7.40 8.48
N LEU A 545 34.37 6.22 8.10
CA LEU A 545 35.16 5.25 7.34
C LEU A 545 35.19 5.60 5.85
N PRO A 546 36.31 5.33 5.17
CA PRO A 546 36.36 5.34 3.70
C PRO A 546 35.27 4.44 3.13
N ILE A 547 34.67 4.84 2.01
CA ILE A 547 33.49 4.17 1.44
C ILE A 547 33.77 2.69 1.13
N GLU A 548 34.95 2.36 0.67
CA GLU A 548 35.38 1.00 0.32
C GLU A 548 35.44 0.06 1.53
N ARG A 549 35.59 0.64 2.74
CA ARG A 549 35.55 -0.06 4.03
C ARG A 549 34.22 0.10 4.74
N GLY A 550 33.28 0.83 4.12
CA GLY A 550 31.97 1.10 4.67
C GLY A 550 31.09 -0.15 4.68
N SER A 551 30.12 -0.12 5.57
CA SER A 551 29.08 -1.15 5.71
C SER A 551 27.86 -0.54 6.37
N ASP A 552 26.67 -1.07 6.07
CA ASP A 552 25.43 -0.77 6.80
C ASP A 552 25.31 -1.57 8.11
N GLY A 553 26.38 -2.30 8.49
CA GLY A 553 26.42 -3.20 9.65
C GLY A 553 25.99 -4.64 9.34
N VAL A 554 25.52 -4.94 8.12
CA VAL A 554 25.18 -6.27 7.60
C VAL A 554 25.87 -6.52 6.27
N VAL A 555 25.74 -5.59 5.32
CA VAL A 555 26.29 -5.71 3.96
C VAL A 555 27.41 -4.72 3.77
N PRO A 556 28.65 -5.16 3.44
CA PRO A 556 29.74 -4.26 3.09
C PRO A 556 29.45 -3.48 1.80
N TYR A 557 29.95 -2.26 1.68
CA TYR A 557 29.86 -1.44 0.48
C TYR A 557 30.26 -2.23 -0.78
N VAL A 558 31.41 -2.89 -0.74
CA VAL A 558 31.94 -3.67 -1.87
C VAL A 558 31.00 -4.78 -2.35
N SER A 559 30.10 -5.24 -1.49
CA SER A 559 29.07 -6.22 -1.84
C SER A 559 27.83 -5.57 -2.46
N SER A 560 27.44 -4.38 -2.01
CA SER A 560 26.26 -3.65 -2.51
C SER A 560 26.57 -2.83 -3.78
N HIS A 561 27.83 -2.48 -4.00
CA HIS A 561 28.28 -1.74 -5.17
C HIS A 561 28.08 -2.54 -6.47
N LEU A 562 27.57 -1.87 -7.50
CA LEU A 562 27.38 -2.41 -8.84
C LEU A 562 28.03 -1.53 -9.89
N ASP A 563 29.00 -2.08 -10.60
CA ASP A 563 29.55 -1.45 -11.80
C ASP A 563 28.44 -1.27 -12.85
N GLY A 564 28.39 -0.09 -13.48
CA GLY A 564 27.40 0.21 -14.52
C GLY A 564 26.00 0.60 -14.02
N ALA A 565 25.79 0.82 -12.71
CA ALA A 565 24.56 1.43 -12.22
C ALA A 565 24.43 2.87 -12.76
N ALA A 566 23.22 3.24 -13.21
CA ALA A 566 22.94 4.59 -13.72
C ALA A 566 23.02 5.67 -12.62
N SER A 567 22.82 5.32 -11.37
CA SER A 567 23.18 6.10 -10.19
C SER A 567 23.46 5.18 -9.01
N GLU A 568 24.39 5.61 -8.17
CA GLU A 568 24.66 5.03 -6.87
C GLU A 568 24.62 6.14 -5.82
N LEU A 569 23.93 5.90 -4.72
CA LEU A 569 23.87 6.82 -3.59
C LEU A 569 24.22 6.07 -2.31
N VAL A 570 25.21 6.56 -1.59
CA VAL A 570 25.50 6.10 -0.23
C VAL A 570 24.76 7.00 0.75
N VAL A 571 24.00 6.39 1.64
CA VAL A 571 23.19 7.07 2.65
C VAL A 571 23.69 6.74 4.06
N PRO A 572 23.71 7.68 4.99
CA PRO A 572 23.98 7.36 6.38
C PRO A 572 22.85 6.50 6.94
N GLY A 573 23.19 5.36 7.52
CA GLY A 573 22.20 4.45 8.10
C GLY A 573 22.70 3.02 8.23
N ASP A 574 21.96 2.24 9.00
CA ASP A 574 22.18 0.81 9.12
C ASP A 574 21.48 0.03 7.98
N HIS A 575 21.41 -1.30 8.12
CA HIS A 575 20.80 -2.16 7.11
C HIS A 575 19.30 -1.85 6.85
N GLY A 576 18.65 -1.14 7.76
CA GLY A 576 17.26 -0.66 7.61
C GLY A 576 17.13 0.65 6.81
N CYS A 577 18.12 1.04 6.02
CA CYS A 577 18.19 2.34 5.35
C CYS A 577 17.11 2.59 4.25
N GLN A 578 16.23 1.62 3.95
CA GLN A 578 15.22 1.77 2.90
C GLN A 578 14.19 2.86 3.18
N ASP A 579 13.96 3.23 4.42
CA ASP A 579 12.97 4.23 4.82
C ASP A 579 13.58 5.52 5.41
N THR A 580 14.91 5.71 5.26
CA THR A 580 15.57 6.97 5.63
C THR A 580 15.13 8.11 4.72
N PRO A 581 15.14 9.36 5.22
CA PRO A 581 14.78 10.53 4.40
C PRO A 581 15.60 10.65 3.12
N GLU A 582 16.90 10.30 3.17
CA GLU A 582 17.83 10.31 2.04
C GLU A 582 17.39 9.32 0.96
N THR A 583 17.15 8.07 1.35
CA THR A 583 16.67 7.02 0.47
C THR A 583 15.33 7.41 -0.17
N ILE A 584 14.39 7.93 0.62
CA ILE A 584 13.08 8.34 0.09
C ILE A 584 13.23 9.50 -0.91
N ARG A 585 14.12 10.48 -0.65
CA ARG A 585 14.41 11.55 -1.61
C ARG A 585 14.95 10.99 -2.92
N GLU A 586 15.88 10.04 -2.84
CA GLU A 586 16.46 9.40 -4.02
C GLU A 586 15.41 8.57 -4.78
N LEU A 587 14.57 7.81 -4.10
CA LEU A 587 13.47 7.09 -4.72
C LEU A 587 12.52 8.05 -5.47
N LYS A 588 12.15 9.18 -4.86
CA LYS A 588 11.35 10.23 -5.52
C LYS A 588 12.06 10.77 -6.76
N ARG A 589 13.35 11.09 -6.67
CA ARG A 589 14.15 11.58 -7.80
C ARG A 589 14.17 10.57 -8.94
N ILE A 590 14.43 9.30 -8.66
CA ILE A 590 14.50 8.24 -9.65
C ILE A 590 13.13 8.00 -10.31
N LEU A 591 12.04 7.99 -9.54
CA LEU A 591 10.69 7.83 -10.07
C LEU A 591 10.28 9.02 -10.96
N LEU A 592 10.58 10.26 -10.57
CA LEU A 592 10.35 11.44 -11.40
C LEU A 592 11.18 11.41 -12.69
N LEU A 593 12.45 10.98 -12.61
CA LEU A 593 13.31 10.77 -13.79
C LEU A 593 12.73 9.71 -14.73
N HIS A 594 12.10 8.66 -14.18
CA HIS A 594 11.46 7.61 -14.98
C HIS A 594 10.26 8.15 -15.77
N LEU A 595 9.53 9.11 -15.26
CA LEU A 595 8.43 9.78 -15.98
C LEU A 595 8.95 10.62 -17.15
N GLY A 596 10.07 11.34 -16.99
CA GLY A 596 10.63 12.23 -18.01
C GLY A 596 11.19 11.51 -19.25
N ARG A 597 11.64 10.28 -19.11
CA ARG A 597 12.11 9.46 -20.26
C ARG A 597 10.99 8.91 -21.15
N ALA A 598 9.75 9.10 -20.80
CA ALA A 598 8.59 8.63 -21.58
C ALA A 598 8.26 9.48 -22.81
N GLY A 599 8.92 10.62 -23.00
CA GLY A 599 8.69 11.52 -24.14
C GLY A 599 9.65 11.38 -25.31
N ALA A 600 10.68 10.52 -25.21
CA ALA A 600 11.59 10.27 -26.34
C ALA A 600 11.09 9.00 -27.09
N PRO A 601 10.65 9.12 -28.36
CA PRO A 601 10.37 7.93 -29.16
C PRO A 601 11.66 7.12 -29.27
N THR A 602 11.58 5.83 -29.06
CA THR A 602 12.63 4.89 -29.49
C THR A 602 12.75 5.03 -30.99
N SER A 603 13.81 5.70 -31.46
CA SER A 603 14.18 5.63 -32.85
C SER A 603 14.64 4.20 -33.15
N ALA A 604 13.70 3.35 -33.49
CA ALA A 604 13.94 2.19 -34.31
C ALA A 604 14.12 2.69 -35.74
N ASP A 605 15.09 2.09 -36.42
CA ASP A 605 15.37 2.21 -37.84
C ASP A 605 16.31 3.37 -38.25
N GLY A 606 17.60 3.13 -38.04
CA GLY A 606 18.66 3.66 -38.85
C GLY A 606 18.97 2.70 -40.01
N GLU A 607 18.13 2.73 -41.03
CA GLU A 607 18.48 2.11 -42.32
C GLU A 607 19.70 2.80 -42.92
N GLY A 608 20.63 1.96 -43.34
CA GLY A 608 21.83 2.35 -44.04
C GLY A 608 21.53 3.11 -45.33
N GLY A 609 21.99 4.34 -45.37
CA GLY A 609 22.13 5.14 -46.54
C GLY A 609 23.61 5.43 -46.80
N ASN A 610 24.23 4.68 -47.65
CA ASN A 610 25.56 4.92 -48.20
C ASN A 610 25.50 6.08 -49.19
N PRO A 611 26.18 7.20 -49.03
CA PRO A 611 26.35 8.15 -50.12
C PRO A 611 27.65 7.82 -50.87
N LYS A 612 27.51 7.24 -52.03
CA LYS A 612 28.48 7.43 -53.09
C LYS A 612 28.31 8.85 -53.66
N ARG A 613 29.28 9.70 -53.44
CA ARG A 613 30.10 10.50 -54.35
C ARG A 613 30.76 11.64 -53.61
#